data_cff03cd7a52799fc5b655583ce81dc5e
#
_entry.id   cff03cd7a52799fc5b655583ce81dc5e
#
_cell.length_a   1.000
_cell.length_b   1.000
_cell.length_c   1.000
_cell.angle_alpha   90.00
_cell.angle_beta   90.00
_cell.angle_gamma   90.00
#
_symmetry.space_group_name_H-M   'P 1'
#
loop_
_entity.id
_entity.type
_entity.pdbx_description
1 polymer ?
#
loop_
_entity_poly.entity_id
_entity_poly.type
_entity_poly.pdbx_seq_one_letter_code
_entity_poly.pdbx_strand_id
1 'polypeptide(L)'
;MSRNYGAKVITMCMGLSLCLQVPVTALAASPEFARTTEAWAKLRDNVLEYDELEDLIHEYNPTVQNNIETYNKTMKGVDYDDYSRQYLLQAEEYDREAGDATDDVSTITAELSAAQARNKAAIDEKDGITVSWENELAEKKLVQQAQSTMNSYYQLQQQLKAAEKSRELTEANVNATKNRQTVQMATQADVLAAQQSLEDADAQILSLTNQIETTRKKLITMTGWKQDAVPEIKAMPEVDLARLAAFNPAADLAKAQENDYTLKIDTRQAANVTNGSNQKIYAQNVANDTQQIGVALNTAYQSVQQAKAAYDEAALNLEVSQRSMNKASVQYQVGSISRLEYLQAESGFVSAQTGLEVKRLALLQAMENYSWIVKGVRS
;
A
#
# COMPACT_ATOMS: atom_id res chain seq x y z
N MET A 1 78.26 50.09 -4.59
CA MET A 1 78.18 50.89 -5.87
C MET A 1 77.20 50.25 -6.81
N SER A 2 76.29 51.08 -7.28
CA SER A 2 75.33 50.99 -8.40
C SER A 2 74.38 49.81 -8.43
N ARG A 3 73.10 49.99 -8.15
CA ARG A 3 72.07 50.65 -8.99
C ARG A 3 71.85 49.95 -10.33
N ASN A 4 70.70 49.34 -10.52
CA ASN A 4 69.63 49.81 -11.43
C ASN A 4 68.51 48.77 -11.51
N TYR A 5 67.34 49.15 -11.20
CA TYR A 5 66.15 49.53 -11.98
C TYR A 5 65.77 48.55 -13.10
N GLY A 6 64.60 48.05 -13.06
CA GLY A 6 63.76 48.09 -14.22
C GLY A 6 62.80 46.98 -14.44
N ALA A 7 61.58 47.43 -14.53
CA ALA A 7 60.47 46.92 -15.31
C ALA A 7 59.58 45.87 -14.71
N LYS A 8 58.48 46.40 -14.25
CA LYS A 8 57.20 45.62 -14.03
C LYS A 8 56.72 45.15 -15.41
N VAL A 9 56.64 43.84 -15.56
CA VAL A 9 55.79 43.21 -16.57
C VAL A 9 54.63 42.59 -15.86
N ILE A 10 53.47 43.21 -16.02
CA ILE A 10 52.20 42.67 -15.63
C ILE A 10 51.86 41.61 -16.67
N THR A 11 52.09 40.33 -16.36
CA THR A 11 51.59 39.22 -17.17
C THR A 11 50.26 38.82 -16.59
N MET A 12 49.24 39.19 -17.30
CA MET A 12 47.84 38.80 -17.06
C MET A 12 47.71 37.31 -17.35
N CYS A 13 47.91 36.48 -16.37
CA CYS A 13 47.58 35.05 -16.45
C CYS A 13 46.05 34.91 -16.44
N MET A 14 45.48 34.77 -17.63
CA MET A 14 44.17 34.15 -17.80
C MET A 14 44.29 32.70 -17.24
N GLY A 15 43.88 32.53 -16.02
CA GLY A 15 43.69 31.22 -15.45
C GLY A 15 42.50 30.56 -16.14
N LEU A 16 42.82 29.69 -17.10
CA LEU A 16 41.86 28.68 -17.57
C LEU A 16 41.57 27.78 -16.38
N SER A 17 40.47 28.04 -15.67
CA SER A 17 39.88 27.09 -14.73
C SER A 17 39.39 25.91 -15.56
N LEU A 18 40.26 24.95 -15.78
CA LEU A 18 39.84 23.60 -16.13
C LEU A 18 39.07 23.08 -14.92
N CYS A 19 37.74 23.25 -14.91
CA CYS A 19 36.87 22.43 -14.09
C CYS A 19 37.13 21.00 -14.53
N LEU A 20 38.01 20.32 -13.83
CA LEU A 20 37.99 18.86 -13.74
C LEU A 20 36.60 18.52 -13.24
N GLN A 21 35.69 18.26 -14.17
CA GLN A 21 34.52 17.44 -13.88
C GLN A 21 35.08 16.08 -13.52
N VAL A 22 35.40 15.93 -12.24
CA VAL A 22 35.40 14.60 -11.62
C VAL A 22 34.02 14.07 -11.95
N PRO A 23 33.86 12.95 -12.70
CA PRO A 23 32.60 12.32 -12.77
C PRO A 23 32.30 11.98 -11.29
N VAL A 24 31.38 12.69 -10.70
CA VAL A 24 30.73 12.25 -9.49
C VAL A 24 30.13 10.93 -9.93
N THR A 25 30.88 9.83 -9.71
CA THR A 25 30.31 8.51 -9.74
C THR A 25 29.14 8.65 -8.80
N ALA A 26 27.95 8.70 -9.38
CA ALA A 26 26.72 8.76 -8.63
C ALA A 26 26.88 7.73 -7.53
N LEU A 27 27.08 8.20 -6.31
CA LEU A 27 26.88 7.40 -5.12
C LEU A 27 25.48 6.85 -5.33
N ALA A 28 25.40 5.52 -5.48
CA ALA A 28 24.23 4.83 -5.88
C ALA A 28 23.02 5.44 -5.19
N ALA A 29 22.15 5.98 -6.04
CA ALA A 29 20.79 6.27 -5.74
C ALA A 29 20.55 6.99 -4.39
N SER A 30 20.95 8.25 -4.30
CA SER A 30 19.96 9.16 -3.74
C SER A 30 18.89 9.28 -4.84
N PRO A 31 17.64 8.84 -4.61
CA PRO A 31 16.53 8.98 -5.56
C PRO A 31 16.36 10.43 -6.05
N GLU A 32 16.81 11.37 -5.26
CA GLU A 32 16.84 12.80 -5.55
C GLU A 32 17.48 13.15 -6.91
N PHE A 33 18.43 12.35 -7.40
CA PHE A 33 19.03 12.54 -8.73
C PHE A 33 18.36 11.73 -9.84
N ALA A 34 17.46 10.81 -9.48
CA ALA A 34 16.74 9.97 -10.43
C ALA A 34 15.41 10.58 -10.90
N ARG A 35 14.93 11.64 -10.25
CA ARG A 35 13.64 12.29 -10.54
C ARG A 35 13.82 13.69 -11.09
N THR A 36 12.84 14.14 -11.89
CA THR A 36 12.81 15.53 -12.38
C THR A 36 12.44 16.50 -11.25
N THR A 37 12.76 17.77 -11.43
CA THR A 37 12.39 18.84 -10.47
C THR A 37 10.88 18.90 -10.25
N GLU A 38 10.09 18.65 -11.30
CA GLU A 38 8.63 18.65 -11.25
C GLU A 38 8.11 17.47 -10.42
N ALA A 39 8.69 16.26 -10.57
CA ALA A 39 8.35 15.10 -9.77
C ALA A 39 8.66 15.34 -8.28
N TRP A 40 9.81 15.94 -7.98
CA TRP A 40 10.12 16.32 -6.59
C TRP A 40 9.19 17.39 -6.02
N ALA A 41 8.76 18.37 -6.84
CA ALA A 41 7.83 19.40 -6.40
C ALA A 41 6.49 18.78 -6.01
N LYS A 42 6.00 17.79 -6.75
CA LYS A 42 4.79 17.04 -6.43
C LYS A 42 4.93 16.27 -5.12
N LEU A 43 5.99 15.49 -4.94
CA LEU A 43 6.21 14.70 -3.73
C LEU A 43 6.39 15.55 -2.45
N ARG A 44 6.66 16.86 -2.60
CA ARG A 44 6.90 17.80 -1.50
C ARG A 44 5.78 18.82 -1.31
N ASP A 45 4.74 18.78 -2.12
CA ASP A 45 3.57 19.62 -1.91
C ASP A 45 2.67 19.08 -0.78
N ASN A 46 1.57 19.75 -0.49
CA ASN A 46 0.63 19.33 0.55
C ASN A 46 -0.54 18.54 -0.02
N VAL A 47 -0.30 17.76 -1.08
CA VAL A 47 -1.28 16.95 -1.79
C VAL A 47 -0.84 15.48 -1.75
N LEU A 48 -1.79 14.57 -1.68
CA LEU A 48 -1.56 13.13 -1.75
C LEU A 48 -2.39 12.56 -2.89
N GLU A 49 -1.71 12.18 -3.98
CA GLU A 49 -2.32 11.57 -5.15
C GLU A 49 -2.10 10.05 -5.16
N TYR A 50 -3.02 9.31 -5.79
CA TYR A 50 -2.94 7.84 -5.86
C TYR A 50 -1.68 7.36 -6.58
N ASP A 51 -1.31 8.03 -7.68
CA ASP A 51 -0.18 7.66 -8.52
C ASP A 51 1.18 7.98 -7.88
N GLU A 52 1.21 8.80 -6.84
CA GLU A 52 2.42 9.17 -6.09
C GLU A 52 2.70 8.24 -4.90
N LEU A 53 1.77 7.35 -4.55
CA LEU A 53 1.90 6.50 -3.36
C LEU A 53 3.17 5.65 -3.39
N GLU A 54 3.55 5.13 -4.55
CA GLU A 54 4.78 4.33 -4.71
C GLU A 54 6.01 5.18 -4.41
N ASP A 55 6.10 6.35 -5.00
CA ASP A 55 7.21 7.29 -4.82
C ASP A 55 7.27 7.84 -3.39
N LEU A 56 6.14 8.21 -2.80
CA LEU A 56 6.08 8.69 -1.41
C LEU A 56 6.53 7.63 -0.40
N ILE A 57 6.13 6.38 -0.61
CA ILE A 57 6.54 5.26 0.25
C ILE A 57 8.03 5.00 0.09
N HIS A 58 8.53 4.98 -1.13
CA HIS A 58 9.96 4.79 -1.40
C HIS A 58 10.80 5.85 -0.67
N GLU A 59 10.44 7.13 -0.79
CA GLU A 59 11.24 8.24 -0.28
C GLU A 59 11.08 8.50 1.22
N TYR A 60 9.88 8.31 1.76
CA TYR A 60 9.56 8.83 3.08
C TYR A 60 9.07 7.77 4.08
N ASN A 61 8.81 6.53 3.66
CA ASN A 61 8.42 5.50 4.62
C ASN A 61 9.61 5.05 5.48
N PRO A 62 9.54 5.18 6.82
CA PRO A 62 10.67 4.86 7.69
C PRO A 62 11.15 3.40 7.58
N THR A 63 10.24 2.45 7.34
CA THR A 63 10.59 1.04 7.19
C THR A 63 11.39 0.82 5.91
N VAL A 64 10.98 1.42 4.80
CA VAL A 64 11.68 1.34 3.52
C VAL A 64 13.07 1.98 3.63
N GLN A 65 13.16 3.18 4.20
CA GLN A 65 14.43 3.87 4.40
C GLN A 65 15.41 3.08 5.29
N ASN A 66 14.92 2.50 6.38
CA ASN A 66 15.74 1.64 7.25
C ASN A 66 16.20 0.36 6.53
N ASN A 67 15.35 -0.24 5.69
CA ASN A 67 15.72 -1.42 4.90
C ASN A 67 16.82 -1.07 3.87
N ILE A 68 16.68 0.06 3.17
CA ILE A 68 17.68 0.55 2.20
C ILE A 68 19.02 0.81 2.90
N GLU A 69 19.01 1.51 4.03
CA GLU A 69 20.23 1.83 4.79
C GLU A 69 20.91 0.55 5.31
N THR A 70 20.13 -0.36 5.89
CA THR A 70 20.64 -1.64 6.39
C THR A 70 21.24 -2.46 5.26
N TYR A 71 20.54 -2.57 4.12
CA TYR A 71 21.03 -3.27 2.95
C TYR A 71 22.35 -2.68 2.44
N ASN A 72 22.42 -1.37 2.26
CA ASN A 72 23.61 -0.68 1.78
C ASN A 72 24.82 -0.89 2.70
N LYS A 73 24.58 -0.99 4.01
CA LYS A 73 25.62 -1.18 5.02
C LYS A 73 26.11 -2.62 5.14
N THR A 74 25.25 -3.62 4.97
CA THR A 74 25.54 -5.00 5.38
C THR A 74 25.52 -6.02 4.25
N MET A 75 24.71 -5.81 3.19
CA MET A 75 24.42 -6.85 2.20
C MET A 75 24.75 -6.45 0.76
N LYS A 76 25.01 -5.17 0.50
CA LYS A 76 25.28 -4.69 -0.85
C LYS A 76 26.57 -5.29 -1.41
N GLY A 77 26.45 -6.05 -2.50
CA GLY A 77 27.59 -6.69 -3.14
C GLY A 77 28.10 -7.96 -2.43
N VAL A 78 27.42 -8.43 -1.39
CA VAL A 78 27.73 -9.68 -0.71
C VAL A 78 27.15 -10.85 -1.51
N ASP A 79 27.97 -11.75 -1.98
CA ASP A 79 27.54 -13.02 -2.58
C ASP A 79 27.36 -14.11 -1.51
N TYR A 80 26.85 -15.28 -1.94
CA TYR A 80 26.61 -16.39 -1.02
C TYR A 80 27.93 -16.91 -0.40
N ASP A 81 29.00 -17.02 -1.19
CA ASP A 81 30.27 -17.51 -0.71
C ASP A 81 30.89 -16.59 0.33
N ASP A 82 30.78 -15.27 0.14
CA ASP A 82 31.23 -14.27 1.10
C ASP A 82 30.38 -14.30 2.38
N TYR A 83 29.08 -14.43 2.26
CA TYR A 83 28.17 -14.54 3.40
C TYR A 83 28.43 -15.82 4.21
N SER A 84 28.49 -16.97 3.56
CA SER A 84 28.82 -18.26 4.18
C SER A 84 30.21 -18.23 4.84
N ARG A 85 31.20 -17.67 4.15
CA ARG A 85 32.60 -17.55 4.66
C ARG A 85 32.62 -16.69 5.92
N GLN A 86 31.88 -15.62 6.01
CA GLN A 86 31.82 -14.78 7.21
C GLN A 86 31.42 -15.58 8.45
N TYR A 87 30.39 -16.41 8.34
CA TYR A 87 29.96 -17.28 9.44
C TYR A 87 30.95 -18.44 9.72
N LEU A 88 31.61 -18.97 8.71
CA LEU A 88 32.66 -19.99 8.90
C LEU A 88 33.87 -19.42 9.65
N LEU A 89 34.31 -18.21 9.29
CA LEU A 89 35.37 -17.50 10.02
C LEU A 89 34.96 -17.20 11.47
N GLN A 90 33.71 -16.84 11.69
CA GLN A 90 33.19 -16.63 13.04
C GLN A 90 33.15 -17.94 13.84
N ALA A 91 32.83 -19.07 13.20
CA ALA A 91 32.90 -20.38 13.83
C ALA A 91 34.34 -20.79 14.21
N GLU A 92 35.33 -20.51 13.35
CA GLU A 92 36.76 -20.75 13.63
C GLU A 92 37.25 -19.89 14.81
N GLU A 93 36.74 -18.66 14.96
CA GLU A 93 37.04 -17.80 16.10
C GLU A 93 36.49 -18.38 17.41
N TYR A 94 35.24 -18.84 17.41
CA TYR A 94 34.63 -19.52 18.57
C TYR A 94 35.34 -20.85 18.92
N ASP A 95 35.79 -21.61 17.92
CA ASP A 95 36.59 -22.83 18.16
C ASP A 95 37.92 -22.49 18.86
N ARG A 96 38.56 -21.40 18.46
CA ARG A 96 39.76 -20.90 19.13
C ARG A 96 39.46 -20.47 20.57
N GLU A 97 38.38 -19.73 20.80
CA GLU A 97 37.93 -19.36 22.14
C GLU A 97 37.65 -20.58 23.01
N ALA A 98 37.06 -21.66 22.44
CA ALA A 98 36.83 -22.91 23.14
C ALA A 98 38.18 -23.61 23.51
N GLY A 99 39.17 -23.55 22.62
CA GLY A 99 40.50 -24.10 22.87
C GLY A 99 41.29 -23.32 23.93
N ASP A 100 41.08 -22.03 24.05
CA ASP A 100 41.76 -21.15 25.02
C ASP A 100 41.00 -21.07 26.36
N ALA A 101 39.77 -21.61 26.46
CA ALA A 101 38.95 -21.58 27.67
C ALA A 101 39.57 -22.39 28.82
N THR A 102 39.49 -21.85 30.02
CA THR A 102 40.06 -22.46 31.23
C THR A 102 39.04 -23.21 32.09
N ASP A 103 37.76 -23.18 31.71
CA ASP A 103 36.69 -23.87 32.41
C ASP A 103 35.69 -24.52 31.42
N ASP A 104 35.01 -25.56 31.88
CA ASP A 104 34.09 -26.37 31.04
C ASP A 104 32.89 -25.56 30.52
N VAL A 105 32.39 -24.56 31.28
CA VAL A 105 31.21 -23.76 30.88
C VAL A 105 31.57 -22.85 29.72
N SER A 106 32.72 -22.17 29.79
CA SER A 106 33.23 -21.32 28.71
C SER A 106 33.52 -22.14 27.45
N THR A 107 34.13 -23.33 27.59
CA THR A 107 34.39 -24.27 26.49
C THR A 107 33.07 -24.65 25.79
N ILE A 108 32.07 -25.17 26.53
CA ILE A 108 30.79 -25.59 25.96
C ILE A 108 30.05 -24.44 25.32
N THR A 109 30.13 -23.23 25.91
CA THR A 109 29.45 -22.02 25.36
C THR A 109 30.07 -21.62 24.01
N ALA A 110 31.40 -21.65 23.91
CA ALA A 110 32.11 -21.34 22.68
C ALA A 110 31.86 -22.41 21.60
N GLU A 111 31.91 -23.72 21.95
CA GLU A 111 31.57 -24.81 21.03
C GLU A 111 30.12 -24.70 20.49
N LEU A 112 29.16 -24.34 21.35
CA LEU A 112 27.78 -24.12 20.94
C LEU A 112 27.68 -22.94 19.97
N SER A 113 28.40 -21.85 20.25
CA SER A 113 28.46 -20.68 19.38
C SER A 113 29.08 -21.01 18.03
N ALA A 114 30.15 -21.79 18.00
CA ALA A 114 30.76 -22.30 16.78
C ALA A 114 29.79 -23.17 15.96
N ALA A 115 29.07 -24.08 16.62
CA ALA A 115 28.07 -24.92 15.97
C ALA A 115 26.91 -24.07 15.40
N GLN A 116 26.46 -23.06 16.12
CA GLN A 116 25.42 -22.12 15.64
C GLN A 116 25.91 -21.31 14.42
N ALA A 117 27.15 -20.82 14.44
CA ALA A 117 27.71 -20.10 13.31
C ALA A 117 27.86 -21.03 12.06
N ARG A 118 28.33 -22.28 12.24
CA ARG A 118 28.34 -23.26 11.14
C ARG A 118 26.95 -23.57 10.60
N ASN A 119 25.95 -23.69 11.48
CA ASN A 119 24.59 -23.89 11.07
C ASN A 119 24.08 -22.69 10.25
N LYS A 120 24.38 -21.46 10.67
CA LYS A 120 24.04 -20.26 9.88
C LYS A 120 24.71 -20.28 8.51
N ALA A 121 25.99 -20.58 8.44
CA ALA A 121 26.73 -20.74 7.18
C ALA A 121 26.08 -21.77 6.22
N ALA A 122 25.44 -22.80 6.78
CA ALA A 122 24.84 -23.90 6.01
C ALA A 122 23.37 -23.75 5.71
N ILE A 123 22.64 -22.92 6.48
CA ILE A 123 21.17 -22.81 6.44
C ILE A 123 20.74 -21.42 5.98
N ASP A 124 21.43 -20.35 6.34
CA ASP A 124 21.13 -18.98 5.90
C ASP A 124 21.69 -18.75 4.49
N GLU A 125 20.96 -19.20 3.51
CA GLU A 125 21.30 -19.20 2.09
C GLU A 125 21.01 -17.83 1.43
N LYS A 126 21.02 -16.78 2.23
CA LYS A 126 20.76 -15.41 1.80
C LYS A 126 22.03 -14.73 1.31
N ASP A 127 21.96 -14.21 0.11
CA ASP A 127 22.95 -13.28 -0.42
C ASP A 127 22.38 -11.88 -0.58
N GLY A 128 23.18 -10.93 -1.01
CA GLY A 128 22.75 -9.56 -1.22
C GLY A 128 21.60 -9.43 -2.22
N ILE A 129 21.53 -10.30 -3.23
CA ILE A 129 20.44 -10.28 -4.23
C ILE A 129 19.13 -10.73 -3.58
N THR A 130 19.17 -11.80 -2.79
CA THR A 130 17.98 -12.29 -2.06
C THR A 130 17.42 -11.21 -1.13
N VAL A 131 18.32 -10.58 -0.34
CA VAL A 131 17.89 -9.49 0.58
C VAL A 131 17.37 -8.28 -0.17
N SER A 132 17.93 -7.94 -1.34
CA SER A 132 17.39 -6.88 -2.19
C SER A 132 15.95 -7.17 -2.62
N TRP A 133 15.67 -8.40 -3.09
CA TRP A 133 14.32 -8.80 -3.48
C TRP A 133 13.34 -8.86 -2.30
N GLU A 134 13.80 -9.28 -1.12
CA GLU A 134 12.98 -9.23 0.10
C GLU A 134 12.59 -7.78 0.45
N ASN A 135 13.52 -6.84 0.35
CA ASN A 135 13.27 -5.43 0.60
C ASN A 135 12.32 -4.82 -0.45
N GLU A 136 12.54 -5.12 -1.73
CA GLU A 136 11.65 -4.69 -2.81
C GLU A 136 10.23 -5.25 -2.63
N LEU A 137 10.09 -6.52 -2.25
CA LEU A 137 8.80 -7.13 -1.96
C LEU A 137 8.12 -6.44 -0.77
N ALA A 138 8.86 -6.15 0.30
CA ALA A 138 8.33 -5.45 1.47
C ALA A 138 7.85 -4.04 1.12
N GLU A 139 8.60 -3.29 0.32
CA GLU A 139 8.22 -1.98 -0.18
C GLU A 139 6.94 -2.06 -1.04
N LYS A 140 6.89 -2.96 -2.02
CA LYS A 140 5.72 -3.12 -2.89
C LYS A 140 4.46 -3.54 -2.12
N LYS A 141 4.60 -4.35 -1.07
CA LYS A 141 3.49 -4.67 -0.14
C LYS A 141 3.01 -3.44 0.63
N LEU A 142 3.91 -2.55 1.03
CA LEU A 142 3.52 -1.27 1.66
C LEU A 142 2.78 -0.37 0.68
N VAL A 143 3.21 -0.31 -0.59
CA VAL A 143 2.49 0.44 -1.65
C VAL A 143 1.09 -0.13 -1.87
N GLN A 144 0.97 -1.45 -2.02
CA GLN A 144 -0.33 -2.13 -2.14
C GLN A 144 -1.24 -1.84 -0.93
N GLN A 145 -0.67 -1.86 0.28
CA GLN A 145 -1.41 -1.54 1.50
C GLN A 145 -1.85 -0.06 1.54
N ALA A 146 -1.02 0.88 1.08
CA ALA A 146 -1.39 2.30 1.01
C ALA A 146 -2.50 2.53 -0.02
N GLN A 147 -2.43 1.92 -1.20
CA GLN A 147 -3.47 1.95 -2.22
C GLN A 147 -4.80 1.41 -1.68
N SER A 148 -4.77 0.27 -1.00
CA SER A 148 -5.95 -0.31 -0.35
C SER A 148 -6.48 0.56 0.80
N THR A 149 -5.60 1.20 1.56
CA THR A 149 -5.98 2.12 2.64
C THR A 149 -6.65 3.38 2.08
N MET A 150 -6.10 3.95 1.00
CA MET A 150 -6.71 5.10 0.31
C MET A 150 -8.08 4.74 -0.29
N ASN A 151 -8.21 3.56 -0.88
CA ASN A 151 -9.48 3.04 -1.37
C ASN A 151 -10.52 2.92 -0.24
N SER A 152 -10.13 2.33 0.90
CA SER A 152 -10.98 2.20 2.08
C SER A 152 -11.41 3.56 2.66
N TYR A 153 -10.52 4.55 2.65
CA TYR A 153 -10.84 5.91 3.06
C TYR A 153 -12.00 6.49 2.24
N TYR A 154 -11.96 6.36 0.92
CA TYR A 154 -13.04 6.83 0.05
C TYR A 154 -14.32 6.01 0.17
N GLN A 155 -14.24 4.70 0.34
CA GLN A 155 -15.41 3.86 0.62
C GLN A 155 -16.13 4.30 1.91
N LEU A 156 -15.38 4.56 2.98
CA LEU A 156 -15.93 5.05 4.25
C LEU A 156 -16.59 6.42 4.09
N GLN A 157 -16.03 7.32 3.28
CA GLN A 157 -16.67 8.61 2.99
C GLN A 157 -18.01 8.45 2.26
N GLN A 158 -18.11 7.51 1.31
CA GLN A 158 -19.39 7.24 0.65
C GLN A 158 -20.41 6.64 1.62
N GLN A 159 -19.98 5.76 2.52
CA GLN A 159 -20.83 5.21 3.57
C GLN A 159 -21.32 6.29 4.55
N LEU A 160 -20.44 7.23 4.93
CA LEU A 160 -20.82 8.37 5.76
C LEU A 160 -21.89 9.23 5.08
N LYS A 161 -21.71 9.58 3.80
CA LYS A 161 -22.69 10.35 3.03
C LYS A 161 -24.05 9.66 2.97
N ALA A 162 -24.10 8.34 2.81
CA ALA A 162 -25.35 7.58 2.84
C ALA A 162 -25.98 7.56 4.24
N ALA A 163 -25.14 7.39 5.29
CA ALA A 163 -25.61 7.39 6.69
C ALA A 163 -26.19 8.75 7.11
N GLU A 164 -25.56 9.86 6.73
CA GLU A 164 -26.06 11.22 6.98
C GLU A 164 -27.43 11.43 6.34
N LYS A 165 -27.61 10.95 5.10
CA LYS A 165 -28.91 11.05 4.43
C LYS A 165 -29.97 10.15 5.06
N SER A 166 -29.60 8.96 5.51
CA SER A 166 -30.48 8.07 6.26
C SER A 166 -30.90 8.67 7.61
N ARG A 167 -29.95 9.34 8.30
CA ARG A 167 -30.24 10.06 9.56
C ARG A 167 -31.27 11.17 9.35
N GLU A 168 -31.17 11.96 8.28
CA GLU A 168 -32.17 13.00 7.94
C GLU A 168 -33.55 12.40 7.79
N LEU A 169 -33.69 11.27 7.10
CA LEU A 169 -34.96 10.54 6.98
C LEU A 169 -35.49 10.08 8.35
N THR A 170 -34.59 9.53 9.20
CA THR A 170 -34.93 9.04 10.54
C THR A 170 -35.42 10.19 11.43
N GLU A 171 -34.76 11.34 11.38
CA GLU A 171 -35.18 12.56 12.11
C GLU A 171 -36.56 13.04 11.66
N ALA A 172 -36.82 13.04 10.36
CA ALA A 172 -38.15 13.36 9.82
C ALA A 172 -39.21 12.37 10.30
N ASN A 173 -38.87 11.08 10.41
CA ASN A 173 -39.77 10.05 10.94
C ASN A 173 -40.05 10.25 12.44
N VAL A 174 -39.07 10.65 13.26
CA VAL A 174 -39.29 11.02 14.68
C VAL A 174 -40.30 12.16 14.77
N ASN A 175 -40.11 13.22 13.96
CA ASN A 175 -41.02 14.37 13.96
C ASN A 175 -42.43 14.00 13.50
N ALA A 176 -42.58 13.18 12.46
CA ALA A 176 -43.86 12.66 12.01
C ALA A 176 -44.55 11.80 13.07
N THR A 177 -43.78 10.96 13.81
CA THR A 177 -44.33 10.11 14.88
C THR A 177 -44.78 10.94 16.09
N LYS A 178 -44.01 11.95 16.50
CA LYS A 178 -44.43 12.94 17.52
C LYS A 178 -45.72 13.66 17.14
N ASN A 179 -45.85 14.11 15.88
CA ASN A 179 -47.06 14.76 15.39
C ASN A 179 -48.25 13.79 15.43
N ARG A 180 -48.07 12.53 15.06
CA ARG A 180 -49.14 11.50 15.18
C ARG A 180 -49.54 11.24 16.63
N GLN A 181 -48.59 11.29 17.56
CA GLN A 181 -48.86 11.14 18.98
C GLN A 181 -49.73 12.29 19.51
N THR A 182 -49.52 13.52 19.10
CA THR A 182 -50.35 14.67 19.55
C THR A 182 -51.81 14.54 19.18
N VAL A 183 -52.11 13.83 18.08
CA VAL A 183 -53.46 13.52 17.63
C VAL A 183 -53.92 12.12 18.00
N GLN A 184 -53.22 11.46 18.96
CA GLN A 184 -53.52 10.12 19.49
C GLN A 184 -53.48 8.99 18.45
N MET A 185 -52.76 9.19 17.34
CA MET A 185 -52.51 8.19 16.28
C MET A 185 -51.19 7.42 16.42
N ALA A 186 -50.41 7.68 17.46
CA ALA A 186 -49.19 6.98 17.84
C ALA A 186 -49.06 6.95 19.36
N THR A 187 -48.40 5.91 19.90
CA THR A 187 -48.16 5.76 21.32
C THR A 187 -46.85 6.43 21.74
N GLN A 188 -46.66 6.60 23.07
CA GLN A 188 -45.39 7.01 23.63
C GLN A 188 -44.25 5.98 23.28
N ALA A 189 -44.57 4.70 23.22
CA ALA A 189 -43.65 3.66 22.84
C ALA A 189 -43.16 3.84 21.39
N ASP A 190 -44.04 4.25 20.45
CA ASP A 190 -43.69 4.54 19.05
C ASP A 190 -42.73 5.70 18.96
N VAL A 191 -42.93 6.76 19.76
CA VAL A 191 -42.01 7.89 19.81
C VAL A 191 -40.65 7.50 20.35
N LEU A 192 -40.61 6.71 21.43
CA LEU A 192 -39.34 6.22 22.00
C LEU A 192 -38.57 5.33 21.02
N ALA A 193 -39.27 4.43 20.31
CA ALA A 193 -38.64 3.58 19.28
C ALA A 193 -38.08 4.43 18.12
N ALA A 194 -38.79 5.45 17.67
CA ALA A 194 -38.28 6.35 16.63
C ALA A 194 -37.07 7.17 17.12
N GLN A 195 -37.07 7.62 18.38
CA GLN A 195 -35.93 8.30 18.99
C GLN A 195 -34.70 7.37 19.11
N GLN A 196 -34.91 6.12 19.53
CA GLN A 196 -33.82 5.14 19.55
C GLN A 196 -33.20 4.95 18.18
N SER A 197 -34.00 4.85 17.12
CA SER A 197 -33.50 4.75 15.75
C SER A 197 -32.67 5.98 15.32
N LEU A 198 -32.99 7.17 15.83
CA LEU A 198 -32.19 8.37 15.56
C LEU A 198 -30.84 8.34 16.31
N GLU A 199 -30.85 7.91 17.57
CA GLU A 199 -29.63 7.74 18.36
C GLU A 199 -28.70 6.67 17.74
N ASP A 200 -29.27 5.57 17.23
CA ASP A 200 -28.50 4.54 16.51
C ASP A 200 -27.87 5.11 15.22
N ALA A 201 -28.58 5.95 14.48
CA ALA A 201 -28.07 6.61 13.30
C ALA A 201 -26.92 7.61 13.64
N ASP A 202 -27.06 8.36 14.72
CA ASP A 202 -26.03 9.27 15.23
C ASP A 202 -24.77 8.49 15.66
N ALA A 203 -24.93 7.36 16.35
CA ALA A 203 -23.84 6.48 16.75
C ALA A 203 -23.11 5.88 15.51
N GLN A 204 -23.83 5.53 14.47
CA GLN A 204 -23.24 5.03 13.21
C GLN A 204 -22.41 6.12 12.53
N ILE A 205 -22.90 7.35 12.44
CA ILE A 205 -22.17 8.49 11.86
C ILE A 205 -20.88 8.74 12.64
N LEU A 206 -20.95 8.77 13.97
CA LEU A 206 -19.76 8.93 14.82
C LEU A 206 -18.74 7.82 14.59
N SER A 207 -19.18 6.57 14.50
CA SER A 207 -18.33 5.43 14.21
C SER A 207 -17.63 5.56 12.85
N LEU A 208 -18.37 5.91 11.80
CA LEU A 208 -17.81 6.11 10.45
C LEU A 208 -16.82 7.28 10.43
N THR A 209 -17.12 8.39 11.10
CA THR A 209 -16.23 9.56 11.21
C THR A 209 -14.89 9.16 11.87
N ASN A 210 -14.93 8.38 12.94
CA ASN A 210 -13.74 7.90 13.64
C ASN A 210 -12.94 6.92 12.75
N GLN A 211 -13.59 6.05 11.99
CA GLN A 211 -12.94 5.14 11.06
C GLN A 211 -12.26 5.89 9.92
N ILE A 212 -12.91 6.91 9.36
CA ILE A 212 -12.34 7.78 8.32
C ILE A 212 -11.07 8.46 8.84
N GLU A 213 -11.13 9.04 10.03
CA GLU A 213 -9.98 9.74 10.61
C GLU A 213 -8.82 8.77 10.93
N THR A 214 -9.12 7.59 11.44
CA THR A 214 -8.13 6.54 11.71
C THR A 214 -7.47 6.06 10.41
N THR A 215 -8.28 5.84 9.37
CA THR A 215 -7.80 5.40 8.05
C THR A 215 -6.98 6.49 7.38
N ARG A 216 -7.40 7.77 7.49
CA ARG A 216 -6.65 8.93 7.03
C ARG A 216 -5.26 9.00 7.71
N LYS A 217 -5.22 8.92 9.03
CA LYS A 217 -3.96 8.95 9.80
C LYS A 217 -3.03 7.80 9.41
N LYS A 218 -3.57 6.60 9.22
CA LYS A 218 -2.81 5.45 8.74
C LYS A 218 -2.18 5.74 7.38
N LEU A 219 -2.96 6.24 6.42
CA LEU A 219 -2.50 6.54 5.07
C LEU A 219 -1.38 7.59 5.07
N ILE A 220 -1.57 8.73 5.73
CA ILE A 220 -0.57 9.80 5.77
C ILE A 220 0.72 9.38 6.48
N THR A 221 0.61 8.54 7.53
CA THR A 221 1.79 8.02 8.23
C THR A 221 2.57 7.02 7.37
N MET A 222 1.88 6.19 6.58
CA MET A 222 2.52 5.25 5.65
C MET A 222 3.32 5.98 4.55
N THR A 223 2.86 7.15 4.14
CA THR A 223 3.50 7.99 3.12
C THR A 223 4.50 9.01 3.69
N GLY A 224 4.89 8.83 4.96
CA GLY A 224 5.96 9.61 5.60
C GLY A 224 5.53 10.95 6.19
N TRP A 225 4.25 11.30 6.14
CA TRP A 225 3.75 12.51 6.79
C TRP A 225 3.67 12.34 8.30
N LYS A 226 3.76 13.46 9.02
CA LYS A 226 3.49 13.47 10.46
C LYS A 226 2.02 13.15 10.74
N GLN A 227 1.73 12.52 11.87
CA GLN A 227 0.38 12.09 12.24
C GLN A 227 -0.64 13.24 12.33
N ASP A 228 -0.19 14.45 12.62
CA ASP A 228 -0.98 15.67 12.72
C ASP A 228 -1.07 16.46 11.40
N ALA A 229 -0.38 16.02 10.36
CA ALA A 229 -0.44 16.64 9.03
C ALA A 229 -1.83 16.51 8.41
N VAL A 230 -2.21 17.49 7.62
CA VAL A 230 -3.49 17.54 6.91
C VAL A 230 -3.25 17.79 5.42
N PRO A 231 -2.66 16.83 4.69
CA PRO A 231 -2.56 16.94 3.24
C PRO A 231 -3.95 16.82 2.59
N GLU A 232 -4.11 17.43 1.43
CA GLU A 232 -5.27 17.23 0.58
C GLU A 232 -5.16 15.85 -0.08
N ILE A 233 -6.05 14.92 0.26
CA ILE A 233 -6.09 13.61 -0.39
C ILE A 233 -6.96 13.73 -1.64
N LYS A 234 -6.37 13.52 -2.82
CA LYS A 234 -7.07 13.59 -4.12
C LYS A 234 -7.92 12.36 -4.37
N ALA A 235 -8.94 12.54 -5.20
CA ALA A 235 -9.88 11.47 -5.57
C ALA A 235 -9.13 10.25 -6.17
N MET A 236 -9.72 9.07 -5.94
CA MET A 236 -9.26 7.83 -6.58
C MET A 236 -9.39 7.93 -8.10
N PRO A 237 -8.48 7.30 -8.85
CA PRO A 237 -8.56 7.27 -10.30
C PRO A 237 -9.84 6.58 -10.79
N GLU A 238 -10.26 6.93 -12.00
CA GLU A 238 -11.37 6.26 -12.66
C GLU A 238 -11.00 4.84 -13.09
N VAL A 239 -12.01 3.99 -13.22
CA VAL A 239 -11.81 2.62 -13.69
C VAL A 239 -11.51 2.62 -15.18
N ASP A 240 -10.34 2.14 -15.56
CA ASP A 240 -9.95 1.92 -16.95
C ASP A 240 -10.54 0.60 -17.48
N LEU A 241 -11.66 0.70 -18.20
CA LEU A 241 -12.33 -0.45 -18.80
C LEU A 241 -11.52 -1.10 -19.94
N ALA A 242 -10.63 -0.36 -20.59
CA ALA A 242 -9.75 -0.92 -21.61
C ALA A 242 -8.68 -1.81 -20.97
N ARG A 243 -8.09 -1.36 -19.86
CA ARG A 243 -7.18 -2.17 -19.05
C ARG A 243 -7.87 -3.43 -18.52
N LEU A 244 -9.11 -3.31 -18.05
CA LEU A 244 -9.90 -4.45 -17.57
C LEU A 244 -10.11 -5.50 -18.67
N ALA A 245 -10.45 -5.07 -19.89
CA ALA A 245 -10.66 -5.96 -21.05
C ALA A 245 -9.37 -6.66 -21.50
N ALA A 246 -8.20 -6.12 -21.16
CA ALA A 246 -6.90 -6.69 -21.49
C ALA A 246 -6.45 -7.81 -20.53
N PHE A 247 -7.09 -8.00 -19.39
CA PHE A 247 -6.71 -9.03 -18.43
C PHE A 247 -6.93 -10.43 -18.97
N ASN A 248 -5.85 -11.22 -19.00
CA ASN A 248 -5.88 -12.59 -19.50
C ASN A 248 -4.95 -13.48 -18.66
N PRO A 249 -5.49 -14.25 -17.70
CA PRO A 249 -4.68 -15.07 -16.80
C PRO A 249 -3.74 -16.05 -17.52
N ALA A 250 -4.17 -16.60 -18.65
CA ALA A 250 -3.35 -17.55 -19.40
C ALA A 250 -2.14 -16.86 -20.08
N ALA A 251 -2.34 -15.65 -20.61
CA ALA A 251 -1.27 -14.86 -21.23
C ALA A 251 -0.35 -14.22 -20.18
N ASP A 252 -0.91 -13.83 -19.03
CA ASP A 252 -0.19 -13.12 -17.97
C ASP A 252 0.59 -14.05 -17.03
N LEU A 253 0.31 -15.38 -17.07
CA LEU A 253 0.91 -16.35 -16.15
C LEU A 253 2.44 -16.36 -16.22
N ALA A 254 3.00 -16.42 -17.43
CA ALA A 254 4.45 -16.46 -17.63
C ALA A 254 5.12 -15.20 -17.03
N LYS A 255 4.52 -14.04 -17.27
CA LYS A 255 5.00 -12.76 -16.74
C LYS A 255 4.86 -12.68 -15.22
N ALA A 256 3.76 -13.19 -14.66
CA ALA A 256 3.56 -13.26 -13.22
C ALA A 256 4.61 -14.16 -12.54
N GLN A 257 4.94 -15.30 -13.14
CA GLN A 257 5.99 -16.22 -12.66
C GLN A 257 7.38 -15.58 -12.75
N GLU A 258 7.68 -14.91 -13.87
CA GLU A 258 8.97 -14.20 -14.04
C GLU A 258 9.17 -13.08 -13.01
N ASN A 259 8.10 -12.36 -12.70
CA ASN A 259 8.16 -11.24 -11.77
C ASN A 259 8.08 -11.62 -10.30
N ASP A 260 7.51 -12.78 -9.95
CA ASP A 260 7.18 -13.16 -8.56
C ASP A 260 8.41 -13.17 -7.67
N TYR A 261 8.40 -12.31 -6.66
CA TYR A 261 9.53 -12.14 -5.75
C TYR A 261 9.78 -13.37 -4.89
N THR A 262 8.73 -14.03 -4.41
CA THR A 262 8.87 -15.25 -3.58
C THR A 262 9.50 -16.37 -4.40
N LEU A 263 9.01 -16.58 -5.64
CA LEU A 263 9.59 -17.56 -6.54
C LEU A 263 11.07 -17.26 -6.90
N LYS A 264 11.40 -15.97 -7.12
CA LYS A 264 12.79 -15.55 -7.36
C LYS A 264 13.69 -15.87 -6.15
N ILE A 265 13.21 -15.52 -4.95
CA ILE A 265 13.91 -15.75 -3.68
C ILE A 265 14.15 -17.25 -3.48
N ASP A 266 13.10 -18.08 -3.54
CA ASP A 266 13.20 -19.53 -3.33
C ASP A 266 14.07 -20.20 -4.39
N THR A 267 13.98 -19.76 -5.65
CA THR A 267 14.83 -20.26 -6.74
C THR A 267 16.30 -19.94 -6.48
N ARG A 268 16.61 -18.74 -6.00
CA ARG A 268 17.98 -18.35 -5.69
C ARG A 268 18.51 -19.08 -4.47
N GLN A 269 17.72 -19.23 -3.44
CA GLN A 269 18.06 -20.01 -2.26
C GLN A 269 18.28 -21.49 -2.63
N ALA A 270 17.44 -22.07 -3.50
CA ALA A 270 17.65 -23.41 -4.02
C ALA A 270 18.98 -23.56 -4.77
N ALA A 271 19.43 -22.52 -5.46
CA ALA A 271 20.71 -22.52 -6.18
C ALA A 271 21.92 -22.36 -5.22
N ASN A 272 21.74 -21.59 -4.14
CA ASN A 272 22.80 -21.33 -3.15
C ASN A 272 23.03 -22.51 -2.18
N VAL A 273 22.03 -23.38 -2.00
CA VAL A 273 22.08 -24.49 -1.04
C VAL A 273 23.04 -25.59 -1.46
N THR A 274 23.95 -25.96 -0.55
CA THR A 274 24.88 -27.09 -0.73
C THR A 274 24.39 -28.36 -0.05
N ASN A 275 23.46 -28.29 0.91
CA ASN A 275 22.93 -29.44 1.66
C ASN A 275 21.74 -30.08 0.91
N GLY A 276 21.87 -31.39 0.58
CA GLY A 276 20.87 -32.10 -0.22
C GLY A 276 19.47 -32.22 0.40
N SER A 277 19.31 -32.09 1.72
CA SER A 277 17.98 -32.03 2.36
C SER A 277 17.31 -30.69 2.10
N ASN A 278 18.02 -29.59 2.24
CA ASN A 278 17.53 -28.24 1.99
C ASN A 278 17.28 -28.03 0.49
N GLN A 279 18.12 -28.56 -0.39
CA GLN A 279 17.84 -28.56 -1.84
C GLN A 279 16.47 -29.13 -2.19
N LYS A 280 16.07 -30.26 -1.55
CA LYS A 280 14.75 -30.83 -1.76
C LYS A 280 13.63 -29.93 -1.25
N ILE A 281 13.82 -29.28 -0.09
CA ILE A 281 12.85 -28.35 0.48
C ILE A 281 12.64 -27.17 -0.46
N TYR A 282 13.71 -26.50 -0.90
CA TYR A 282 13.59 -25.37 -1.81
C TYR A 282 13.05 -25.76 -3.19
N ALA A 283 13.42 -26.92 -3.71
CA ALA A 283 12.82 -27.42 -4.96
C ALA A 283 11.31 -27.64 -4.82
N GLN A 284 10.83 -28.10 -3.66
CA GLN A 284 9.40 -28.22 -3.37
C GLN A 284 8.74 -26.84 -3.23
N ASN A 285 9.39 -25.86 -2.58
CA ASN A 285 8.91 -24.50 -2.47
C ASN A 285 8.73 -23.88 -3.86
N VAL A 286 9.75 -23.94 -4.72
CA VAL A 286 9.71 -23.45 -6.11
C VAL A 286 8.56 -24.09 -6.90
N ALA A 287 8.36 -25.42 -6.77
CA ALA A 287 7.27 -26.10 -7.43
C ALA A 287 5.89 -25.65 -6.91
N ASN A 288 5.76 -25.50 -5.60
CA ASN A 288 4.56 -25.01 -4.95
C ASN A 288 4.25 -23.56 -5.35
N ASP A 289 5.25 -22.68 -5.30
CA ASP A 289 5.09 -21.27 -5.68
C ASP A 289 4.64 -21.11 -7.14
N THR A 290 5.24 -21.89 -8.04
CA THR A 290 4.85 -21.92 -9.44
C THR A 290 3.36 -22.23 -9.61
N GLN A 291 2.81 -23.16 -8.82
CA GLN A 291 1.38 -23.50 -8.82
C GLN A 291 0.54 -22.41 -8.16
N GLN A 292 0.99 -21.90 -7.01
CA GLN A 292 0.29 -20.85 -6.25
C GLN A 292 0.10 -19.56 -7.05
N ILE A 293 1.08 -19.17 -7.88
CA ILE A 293 0.95 -18.01 -8.76
C ILE A 293 -0.23 -18.19 -9.73
N GLY A 294 -0.35 -19.37 -10.34
CA GLY A 294 -1.46 -19.67 -11.24
C GLY A 294 -2.82 -19.63 -10.54
N VAL A 295 -2.91 -20.16 -9.32
CA VAL A 295 -4.12 -20.14 -8.50
C VAL A 295 -4.46 -18.69 -8.11
N ALA A 296 -3.49 -17.93 -7.61
CA ALA A 296 -3.68 -16.53 -7.20
C ALA A 296 -4.16 -15.65 -8.38
N LEU A 297 -3.53 -15.80 -9.55
CA LEU A 297 -3.89 -15.04 -10.74
C LEU A 297 -5.32 -15.34 -11.22
N ASN A 298 -5.71 -16.62 -11.25
CA ASN A 298 -7.07 -17.01 -11.61
C ASN A 298 -8.10 -16.52 -10.59
N THR A 299 -7.79 -16.62 -9.30
CA THR A 299 -8.68 -16.14 -8.23
C THR A 299 -8.85 -14.62 -8.31
N ALA A 300 -7.77 -13.87 -8.53
CA ALA A 300 -7.85 -12.43 -8.71
C ALA A 300 -8.66 -12.04 -9.95
N TYR A 301 -8.50 -12.78 -11.06
CA TYR A 301 -9.32 -12.55 -12.25
C TYR A 301 -10.81 -12.81 -12.00
N GLN A 302 -11.16 -13.89 -11.30
CA GLN A 302 -12.54 -14.13 -10.88
C GLN A 302 -13.09 -13.00 -10.00
N SER A 303 -12.27 -12.49 -9.09
CA SER A 303 -12.64 -11.34 -8.25
C SER A 303 -12.91 -10.09 -9.06
N VAL A 304 -12.11 -9.83 -10.12
CA VAL A 304 -12.35 -8.73 -11.07
C VAL A 304 -13.69 -8.91 -11.79
N GLN A 305 -14.00 -10.12 -12.28
CA GLN A 305 -15.26 -10.40 -12.97
C GLN A 305 -16.47 -10.20 -12.02
N GLN A 306 -16.37 -10.66 -10.79
CA GLN A 306 -17.42 -10.47 -9.78
C GLN A 306 -17.60 -8.99 -9.42
N ALA A 307 -16.50 -8.25 -9.23
CA ALA A 307 -16.56 -6.83 -8.95
C ALA A 307 -17.15 -6.03 -10.13
N LYS A 308 -16.82 -6.41 -11.38
CA LYS A 308 -17.41 -5.80 -12.57
C LYS A 308 -18.92 -6.04 -12.65
N ALA A 309 -19.37 -7.26 -12.42
CA ALA A 309 -20.80 -7.59 -12.40
C ALA A 309 -21.54 -6.80 -11.32
N ALA A 310 -20.95 -6.68 -10.10
CA ALA A 310 -21.52 -5.88 -9.02
C ALA A 310 -21.56 -4.37 -9.34
N TYR A 311 -20.57 -3.87 -10.06
CA TYR A 311 -20.55 -2.48 -10.55
C TYR A 311 -21.66 -2.24 -11.57
N ASP A 312 -21.83 -3.14 -12.56
CA ASP A 312 -22.88 -3.03 -13.56
C ASP A 312 -24.28 -3.09 -12.94
N GLU A 313 -24.50 -4.00 -11.97
CA GLU A 313 -25.75 -4.07 -11.21
C GLU A 313 -26.02 -2.77 -10.45
N ALA A 314 -25.02 -2.20 -9.80
CA ALA A 314 -25.16 -0.94 -9.07
C ALA A 314 -25.47 0.24 -10.01
N ALA A 315 -24.92 0.25 -11.23
CA ALA A 315 -25.22 1.24 -12.25
C ALA A 315 -26.70 1.19 -12.69
N LEU A 316 -27.22 -0.02 -12.92
CA LEU A 316 -28.64 -0.20 -13.21
C LEU A 316 -29.54 0.21 -12.04
N ASN A 317 -29.14 -0.12 -10.81
CA ASN A 317 -29.88 0.27 -9.60
C ASN A 317 -29.91 1.79 -9.44
N LEU A 318 -28.82 2.50 -9.72
CA LEU A 318 -28.80 3.96 -9.71
C LEU A 318 -29.79 4.53 -10.75
N GLU A 319 -29.86 3.97 -11.96
CA GLU A 319 -30.80 4.41 -12.99
C GLU A 319 -32.26 4.26 -12.52
N VAL A 320 -32.59 3.13 -11.90
CA VAL A 320 -33.94 2.88 -11.33
C VAL A 320 -34.25 3.88 -10.20
N SER A 321 -33.30 4.09 -9.30
CA SER A 321 -33.43 5.00 -8.17
C SER A 321 -33.57 6.46 -8.63
N GLN A 322 -32.85 6.85 -9.69
CA GLN A 322 -32.96 8.17 -10.32
C GLN A 322 -34.38 8.42 -10.88
N ARG A 323 -34.93 7.42 -11.58
CA ARG A 323 -36.30 7.51 -12.10
C ARG A 323 -37.34 7.64 -10.97
N SER A 324 -37.12 6.88 -9.87
CA SER A 324 -37.98 6.94 -8.68
C SER A 324 -37.89 8.30 -8.00
N MET A 325 -36.69 8.87 -7.87
CA MET A 325 -36.45 10.19 -7.32
C MET A 325 -37.10 11.30 -8.17
N ASN A 326 -36.94 11.24 -9.50
CA ASN A 326 -37.58 12.20 -10.40
C ASN A 326 -39.12 12.19 -10.28
N LYS A 327 -39.71 10.97 -10.20
CA LYS A 327 -41.16 10.83 -9.98
C LYS A 327 -41.57 11.43 -8.63
N ALA A 328 -40.86 11.11 -7.55
CA ALA A 328 -41.14 11.63 -6.21
C ALA A 328 -41.01 13.15 -6.15
N SER A 329 -40.03 13.73 -6.84
CA SER A 329 -39.86 15.20 -6.93
C SER A 329 -41.07 15.86 -7.54
N VAL A 330 -41.59 15.38 -8.68
CA VAL A 330 -42.80 15.91 -9.33
C VAL A 330 -44.03 15.74 -8.43
N GLN A 331 -44.19 14.55 -7.81
CA GLN A 331 -45.33 14.29 -6.93
C GLN A 331 -45.29 15.15 -5.68
N TYR A 332 -44.13 15.43 -5.13
CA TYR A 332 -43.99 16.36 -4.00
C TYR A 332 -44.32 17.82 -4.37
N GLN A 333 -43.86 18.29 -5.54
CA GLN A 333 -44.13 19.62 -6.04
C GLN A 333 -45.63 19.88 -6.23
N VAL A 334 -46.40 18.87 -6.68
CA VAL A 334 -47.87 19.00 -6.84
C VAL A 334 -48.64 18.62 -5.55
N GLY A 335 -47.94 18.32 -4.45
CA GLY A 335 -48.55 18.01 -3.16
C GLY A 335 -49.19 16.64 -3.06
N SER A 336 -48.88 15.70 -3.96
CA SER A 336 -49.47 14.36 -4.00
C SER A 336 -48.80 13.35 -3.09
N ILE A 337 -47.60 13.67 -2.60
CA ILE A 337 -46.87 12.88 -1.57
C ILE A 337 -46.42 13.78 -0.42
N SER A 338 -46.22 13.16 0.74
CA SER A 338 -45.71 13.83 1.92
C SER A 338 -44.19 14.12 1.82
N ARG A 339 -43.71 15.05 2.66
CA ARG A 339 -42.25 15.29 2.78
C ARG A 339 -41.50 14.02 3.20
N LEU A 340 -42.06 13.17 4.05
CA LEU A 340 -41.44 11.94 4.48
C LEU A 340 -41.21 10.96 3.30
N GLU A 341 -42.24 10.78 2.46
CA GLU A 341 -42.16 9.96 1.24
C GLU A 341 -41.15 10.54 0.24
N TYR A 342 -41.06 11.85 0.10
CA TYR A 342 -40.04 12.50 -0.71
C TYR A 342 -38.62 12.23 -0.17
N LEU A 343 -38.38 12.40 1.15
CA LEU A 343 -37.10 12.12 1.79
C LEU A 343 -36.72 10.65 1.70
N GLN A 344 -37.70 9.75 1.72
CA GLN A 344 -37.46 8.33 1.52
C GLN A 344 -36.94 8.03 0.10
N ALA A 345 -37.53 8.64 -0.91
CA ALA A 345 -37.08 8.50 -2.29
C ALA A 345 -35.67 9.12 -2.48
N GLU A 346 -35.42 10.28 -1.86
CA GLU A 346 -34.13 10.97 -1.90
C GLU A 346 -33.02 10.14 -1.18
N SER A 347 -33.32 9.58 0.00
CA SER A 347 -32.39 8.69 0.71
C SER A 347 -32.08 7.42 -0.10
N GLY A 348 -33.08 6.82 -0.76
CA GLY A 348 -32.88 5.71 -1.68
C GLY A 348 -31.99 6.05 -2.86
N PHE A 349 -32.16 7.25 -3.45
CA PHE A 349 -31.31 7.72 -4.55
C PHE A 349 -29.87 7.97 -4.09
N VAL A 350 -29.64 8.64 -2.97
CA VAL A 350 -28.30 8.87 -2.41
C VAL A 350 -27.63 7.56 -2.07
N SER A 351 -28.37 6.60 -1.50
CA SER A 351 -27.85 5.25 -1.20
C SER A 351 -27.42 4.51 -2.48
N ALA A 352 -28.19 4.61 -3.55
CA ALA A 352 -27.84 4.02 -4.84
C ALA A 352 -26.60 4.71 -5.47
N GLN A 353 -26.50 6.04 -5.38
CA GLN A 353 -25.36 6.80 -5.88
C GLN A 353 -24.05 6.44 -5.14
N THR A 354 -24.10 6.44 -3.82
CA THR A 354 -22.95 6.07 -2.98
C THR A 354 -22.61 4.59 -3.11
N GLY A 355 -23.63 3.75 -3.28
CA GLY A 355 -23.47 2.31 -3.56
C GLY A 355 -22.72 2.05 -4.85
N LEU A 356 -23.05 2.76 -5.94
CA LEU A 356 -22.31 2.67 -7.20
C LEU A 356 -20.85 3.05 -7.03
N GLU A 357 -20.58 4.15 -6.32
CA GLU A 357 -19.22 4.61 -6.07
C GLU A 357 -18.41 3.59 -5.24
N VAL A 358 -19.01 3.00 -4.22
CA VAL A 358 -18.38 1.90 -3.45
C VAL A 358 -18.06 0.71 -4.36
N LYS A 359 -18.94 0.35 -5.30
CA LYS A 359 -18.70 -0.74 -6.26
C LYS A 359 -17.63 -0.37 -7.30
N ARG A 360 -17.55 0.90 -7.73
CA ARG A 360 -16.47 1.41 -8.57
C ARG A 360 -15.12 1.26 -7.86
N LEU A 361 -15.03 1.67 -6.61
CA LEU A 361 -13.83 1.54 -5.79
C LEU A 361 -13.43 0.07 -5.55
N ALA A 362 -14.40 -0.81 -5.36
CA ALA A 362 -14.17 -2.25 -5.20
C ALA A 362 -13.65 -2.88 -6.50
N LEU A 363 -14.16 -2.46 -7.66
CA LEU A 363 -13.66 -2.90 -8.96
C LEU A 363 -12.23 -2.43 -9.20
N LEU A 364 -11.93 -1.16 -8.90
CA LEU A 364 -10.57 -0.64 -8.99
C LEU A 364 -9.61 -1.46 -8.11
N GLN A 365 -9.99 -1.75 -6.86
CA GLN A 365 -9.18 -2.57 -5.95
C GLN A 365 -8.94 -3.99 -6.49
N ALA A 366 -9.94 -4.62 -7.06
CA ALA A 366 -9.80 -5.95 -7.65
C ALA A 366 -8.84 -5.93 -8.86
N MET A 367 -8.93 -4.90 -9.70
CA MET A 367 -8.03 -4.70 -10.84
C MET A 367 -6.59 -4.44 -10.40
N GLU A 368 -6.38 -3.65 -9.35
CA GLU A 368 -5.05 -3.43 -8.78
C GLU A 368 -4.47 -4.72 -8.18
N ASN A 369 -5.27 -5.49 -7.45
CA ASN A 369 -4.83 -6.78 -6.90
C ASN A 369 -4.39 -7.76 -8.00
N TYR A 370 -5.14 -7.86 -9.11
CA TYR A 370 -4.72 -8.64 -10.28
C TYR A 370 -3.37 -8.15 -10.82
N SER A 371 -3.24 -6.84 -10.99
CA SER A 371 -2.02 -6.23 -11.52
C SER A 371 -0.81 -6.42 -10.60
N TRP A 372 -1.01 -6.40 -9.27
CA TRP A 372 0.05 -6.68 -8.30
C TRP A 372 0.57 -8.12 -8.42
N ILE A 373 -0.30 -9.10 -8.67
CA ILE A 373 0.12 -10.49 -8.91
C ILE A 373 0.96 -10.57 -10.18
N VAL A 374 0.56 -9.89 -11.27
CA VAL A 374 1.35 -9.84 -12.51
C VAL A 374 2.69 -9.13 -12.31
N LYS A 375 2.76 -8.15 -11.38
CA LYS A 375 3.99 -7.46 -10.97
C LYS A 375 4.84 -8.26 -9.97
N GLY A 376 4.38 -9.45 -9.56
CA GLY A 376 5.13 -10.35 -8.69
C GLY A 376 4.85 -10.21 -7.20
N VAL A 377 3.78 -9.54 -6.81
CA VAL A 377 3.37 -9.36 -5.41
C VAL A 377 2.10 -10.15 -5.15
N ARG A 378 2.23 -11.27 -4.45
CA ARG A 378 1.09 -12.06 -3.94
C ARG A 378 0.69 -11.57 -2.54
N SER A 379 -0.62 -11.46 -2.30
CA SER A 379 -1.21 -11.14 -0.98
C SER A 379 -1.30 -12.38 -0.09
#